data_315c9008c7d59a75fefdd655274637e9
#
_entry.id   315c9008c7d59a75fefdd655274637e9
#
_cell.length_a   1.000
_cell.length_b   1.000
_cell.length_c   1.000
_cell.angle_alpha   90.00
_cell.angle_beta   90.00
_cell.angle_gamma   90.00
#
_symmetry.space_group_name_H-M   'P 1'
#
loop_
_entity.id
_entity.type
_entity.pdbx_description
1 polymer ?
#
loop_
_entity_poly.entity_id
_entity_poly.type
_entity_poly.pdbx_seq_one_letter_code
_entity_poly.pdbx_strand_id
1 'polypeptide(L)'
;VVPVKREGATLYVATNDPLDFKALEAVRKSSGSRVIPLLATKSGIERAIATLYGNESVNRAIDELETAMAANPVNTVNVSDTQNEHIEDENGQSAPAIRLVNSIIERGAGNGSSDIHIEPQADELKVRMRIDGVLHEILTVPKQLQSSVISRIKIMVDMDISERRIPQDGRANVKVRGKDYDLRVSTLPTKYGEKVVIRFLEKSETLLSREGIGLTGKHMDQYDRLLHNSNGVILLCGP
;
A
#
# COMPACT_ATOMS: atom_id res chain seq x y z
N VAL A 1 -19.24 -8.37 -5.33
CA VAL A 1 -20.36 -7.52 -4.83
C VAL A 1 -19.94 -6.87 -3.51
N VAL A 2 -20.37 -5.62 -3.28
CA VAL A 2 -20.04 -4.85 -2.07
C VAL A 2 -21.31 -4.18 -1.52
N PRO A 3 -21.63 -4.30 -0.22
CA PRO A 3 -22.74 -3.57 0.37
C PRO A 3 -22.42 -2.06 0.40
N VAL A 4 -23.42 -1.26 -0.03
CA VAL A 4 -23.29 0.20 -0.15
C VAL A 4 -24.07 0.91 0.96
N LYS A 5 -25.32 0.49 1.15
CA LYS A 5 -26.25 1.13 2.09
C LYS A 5 -27.29 0.14 2.57
N ARG A 6 -27.74 0.30 3.83
CA ARG A 6 -28.88 -0.43 4.38
C ARG A 6 -29.98 0.55 4.78
N GLU A 7 -31.21 0.30 4.29
CA GLU A 7 -32.40 1.05 4.66
C GLU A 7 -33.48 0.08 5.17
N GLY A 8 -33.63 0.03 6.48
CA GLY A 8 -34.54 -0.91 7.12
C GLY A 8 -34.20 -2.37 6.78
N ALA A 9 -35.11 -3.08 6.13
CA ALA A 9 -34.92 -4.46 5.67
C ALA A 9 -34.33 -4.59 4.26
N THR A 10 -33.93 -3.47 3.63
CA THR A 10 -33.37 -3.45 2.27
C THR A 10 -31.88 -3.15 2.31
N LEU A 11 -31.08 -3.97 1.60
CA LEU A 11 -29.64 -3.81 1.42
C LEU A 11 -29.33 -3.49 -0.04
N TYR A 12 -28.72 -2.33 -0.28
CA TYR A 12 -28.22 -1.94 -1.60
C TYR A 12 -26.80 -2.47 -1.79
N VAL A 13 -26.55 -3.16 -2.90
CA VAL A 13 -25.29 -3.88 -3.15
C VAL A 13 -24.75 -3.49 -4.51
N ALA A 14 -23.52 -2.94 -4.54
CA ALA A 14 -22.82 -2.66 -5.78
C ALA A 14 -22.34 -3.96 -6.43
N THR A 15 -22.62 -4.11 -7.71
CA THR A 15 -22.20 -5.24 -8.55
C THR A 15 -21.83 -4.76 -9.95
N ASN A 16 -20.88 -5.44 -10.57
CA ASN A 16 -20.54 -5.21 -11.98
C ASN A 16 -21.46 -6.00 -12.93
N ASP A 17 -22.17 -7.02 -12.41
CA ASP A 17 -23.15 -7.80 -13.14
C ASP A 17 -24.43 -7.95 -12.31
N PRO A 18 -25.48 -7.15 -12.60
CA PRO A 18 -26.76 -7.25 -11.90
C PRO A 18 -27.55 -8.53 -12.21
N LEU A 19 -27.10 -9.31 -13.20
CA LEU A 19 -27.72 -10.59 -13.57
C LEU A 19 -27.04 -11.80 -12.90
N ASP A 20 -25.99 -11.58 -12.12
CA ASP A 20 -25.38 -12.62 -11.29
C ASP A 20 -26.27 -12.94 -10.07
N PHE A 21 -27.34 -13.70 -10.36
CA PHE A 21 -28.31 -14.12 -9.34
C PHE A 21 -27.69 -14.97 -8.24
N LYS A 22 -26.59 -15.72 -8.51
CA LYS A 22 -25.93 -16.54 -7.50
C LYS A 22 -25.27 -15.68 -6.42
N ALA A 23 -24.53 -14.64 -6.83
CA ALA A 23 -23.91 -13.72 -5.90
C ALA A 23 -24.95 -12.94 -5.08
N LEU A 24 -26.04 -12.46 -5.75
CA LEU A 24 -27.11 -11.72 -5.08
C LEU A 24 -27.89 -12.60 -4.08
N GLU A 25 -28.12 -13.86 -4.41
CA GLU A 25 -28.79 -14.82 -3.52
C GLU A 25 -27.93 -15.20 -2.31
N ALA A 26 -26.62 -15.34 -2.49
CA ALA A 26 -25.66 -15.55 -1.40
C ALA A 26 -25.71 -14.38 -0.40
N VAL A 27 -25.69 -13.13 -0.90
CA VAL A 27 -25.82 -11.93 -0.05
C VAL A 27 -27.17 -11.89 0.66
N ARG A 28 -28.26 -12.26 -0.01
CA ARG A 28 -29.60 -12.30 0.58
C ARG A 28 -29.67 -13.33 1.72
N LYS A 29 -29.10 -14.52 1.52
CA LYS A 29 -29.03 -15.57 2.57
C LYS A 29 -28.22 -15.12 3.77
N SER A 30 -27.05 -14.50 3.55
CA SER A 30 -26.18 -14.06 4.65
C SER A 30 -26.75 -12.86 5.41
N SER A 31 -27.40 -11.91 4.71
CA SER A 31 -27.88 -10.66 5.33
C SER A 31 -29.29 -10.73 5.90
N GLY A 32 -30.09 -11.72 5.48
CA GLY A 32 -31.51 -11.81 5.81
C GLY A 32 -32.35 -10.64 5.27
N SER A 33 -31.81 -9.85 4.33
CA SER A 33 -32.40 -8.60 3.84
C SER A 33 -32.82 -8.71 2.39
N ARG A 34 -33.75 -7.85 1.96
CA ARG A 34 -34.06 -7.67 0.54
C ARG A 34 -32.87 -6.99 -0.14
N VAL A 35 -32.29 -7.65 -1.15
CA VAL A 35 -31.11 -7.12 -1.87
C VAL A 35 -31.55 -6.37 -3.11
N ILE A 36 -31.05 -5.14 -3.30
CA ILE A 36 -31.23 -4.34 -4.51
C ILE A 36 -29.84 -4.13 -5.13
N PRO A 37 -29.60 -4.66 -6.35
CA PRO A 37 -28.33 -4.45 -7.03
C PRO A 37 -28.21 -3.03 -7.59
N LEU A 38 -27.04 -2.43 -7.43
CA LEU A 38 -26.61 -1.18 -8.04
C LEU A 38 -25.47 -1.47 -9.00
N LEU A 39 -25.55 -0.99 -10.23
CA LEU A 39 -24.49 -1.18 -11.21
C LEU A 39 -23.29 -0.32 -10.86
N ALA A 40 -22.11 -0.94 -10.79
CA ALA A 40 -20.84 -0.27 -10.52
C ALA A 40 -19.74 -0.84 -11.41
N THR A 41 -18.69 -0.06 -11.64
CA THR A 41 -17.53 -0.53 -12.39
C THR A 41 -16.72 -1.56 -11.57
N LYS A 42 -16.08 -2.51 -12.23
CA LYS A 42 -15.23 -3.52 -11.58
C LYS A 42 -14.15 -2.86 -10.73
N SER A 43 -13.47 -1.84 -11.27
CA SER A 43 -12.45 -1.08 -10.55
C SER A 43 -12.99 -0.30 -9.33
N GLY A 44 -14.25 0.19 -9.40
CA GLY A 44 -14.92 0.82 -8.26
C GLY A 44 -15.22 -0.17 -7.15
N ILE A 45 -15.68 -1.38 -7.49
CA ILE A 45 -15.94 -2.46 -6.54
C ILE A 45 -14.63 -2.93 -5.88
N GLU A 46 -13.57 -3.14 -6.66
CA GLU A 46 -12.26 -3.54 -6.13
C GLU A 46 -11.69 -2.50 -5.16
N ARG A 47 -11.80 -1.20 -5.49
CA ARG A 47 -11.43 -0.11 -4.57
C ARG A 47 -12.26 -0.12 -3.30
N ALA A 48 -13.56 -0.28 -3.40
CA ALA A 48 -14.45 -0.33 -2.24
C ALA A 48 -14.13 -1.54 -1.33
N ILE A 49 -13.82 -2.71 -1.91
CA ILE A 49 -13.37 -3.89 -1.16
C ILE A 49 -12.07 -3.59 -0.42
N ALA A 50 -11.08 -3.02 -1.12
CA ALA A 50 -9.80 -2.68 -0.50
C ALA A 50 -9.94 -1.66 0.64
N THR A 51 -10.87 -0.71 0.52
CA THR A 51 -11.12 0.31 1.54
C THR A 51 -11.91 -0.24 2.74
N LEU A 52 -12.96 -1.01 2.50
CA LEU A 52 -13.89 -1.45 3.54
C LEU A 52 -13.40 -2.70 4.29
N TYR A 53 -12.73 -3.61 3.58
CA TYR A 53 -12.31 -4.91 4.13
C TYR A 53 -10.79 -5.06 4.24
N GLY A 54 -10.02 -4.15 3.66
CA GLY A 54 -8.55 -4.14 3.76
C GLY A 54 -8.03 -3.93 5.19
N ASN A 55 -8.88 -3.46 6.11
CA ASN A 55 -8.52 -3.30 7.52
C ASN A 55 -8.49 -4.63 8.29
N GLU A 56 -9.25 -5.65 7.88
CA GLU A 56 -9.31 -6.91 8.63
C GLU A 56 -7.97 -7.64 8.65
N SER A 57 -7.25 -7.68 7.53
CA SER A 57 -5.92 -8.30 7.46
C SER A 57 -4.90 -7.54 8.30
N VAL A 58 -4.96 -6.21 8.28
CA VAL A 58 -4.07 -5.33 9.06
C VAL A 58 -4.39 -5.44 10.56
N ASN A 59 -5.67 -5.37 10.94
CA ASN A 59 -6.08 -5.49 12.33
C ASN A 59 -5.70 -6.88 12.90
N ARG A 60 -5.92 -7.94 12.13
CA ARG A 60 -5.48 -9.29 12.52
C ARG A 60 -3.96 -9.36 12.72
N ALA A 61 -3.17 -8.75 11.83
CA ALA A 61 -1.71 -8.71 11.98
C ALA A 61 -1.27 -7.89 13.20
N ILE A 62 -2.00 -6.84 13.57
CA ILE A 62 -1.79 -6.07 14.81
C ILE A 62 -2.10 -6.94 16.03
N ASP A 63 -3.26 -7.58 16.08
CA ASP A 63 -3.68 -8.44 17.20
C ASP A 63 -2.72 -9.61 17.39
N GLU A 64 -2.26 -10.24 16.31
CA GLU A 64 -1.26 -11.31 16.34
C GLU A 64 0.09 -10.83 16.86
N LEU A 65 0.52 -9.63 16.46
CA LEU A 65 1.77 -9.04 16.92
C LEU A 65 1.69 -8.65 18.42
N GLU A 66 0.56 -8.10 18.87
CA GLU A 66 0.32 -7.84 20.29
C GLU A 66 0.34 -9.12 21.12
N THR A 67 -0.33 -10.17 20.63
CA THR A 67 -0.37 -11.47 21.31
C THR A 67 1.03 -12.09 21.37
N ALA A 68 1.81 -12.04 20.30
CA ALA A 68 3.17 -12.54 20.26
C ALA A 68 4.11 -11.80 21.22
N MET A 69 3.95 -10.47 21.36
CA MET A 69 4.74 -9.66 22.30
C MET A 69 4.32 -9.92 23.75
N ALA A 70 3.03 -10.15 24.02
CA ALA A 70 2.55 -10.49 25.35
C ALA A 70 3.03 -11.89 25.81
N ALA A 71 3.17 -12.83 24.87
CA ALA A 71 3.65 -14.18 25.14
C ALA A 71 5.18 -14.26 25.37
N ASN A 72 5.96 -13.33 24.80
CA ASN A 72 7.43 -13.31 24.91
C ASN A 72 7.97 -11.86 25.08
N PRO A 73 8.00 -11.32 26.28
CA PRO A 73 8.44 -9.93 26.52
C PRO A 73 9.94 -9.67 26.29
N VAL A 74 10.76 -10.66 25.93
CA VAL A 74 12.23 -10.57 25.90
C VAL A 74 12.88 -11.10 24.60
N ASN A 75 12.16 -11.41 23.54
CA ASN A 75 12.82 -11.85 22.31
C ASN A 75 12.88 -10.72 21.27
N THR A 76 14.02 -10.00 21.27
CA THR A 76 14.61 -9.38 20.08
C THR A 76 14.50 -10.34 18.90
N VAL A 77 13.92 -9.85 17.84
CA VAL A 77 13.78 -10.53 16.55
C VAL A 77 15.10 -11.21 16.18
N ASN A 78 15.10 -12.54 16.06
CA ASN A 78 16.22 -13.27 15.47
C ASN A 78 16.29 -12.86 13.99
N VAL A 79 17.31 -12.05 13.70
CA VAL A 79 17.65 -11.58 12.35
C VAL A 79 18.50 -12.66 11.69
N SER A 80 17.92 -13.76 11.31
CA SER A 80 18.56 -14.70 10.40
C SER A 80 17.50 -15.21 9.41
N ASP A 81 17.84 -15.01 8.16
CA ASP A 81 17.15 -15.37 6.93
C ASP A 81 16.07 -14.38 6.46
N THR A 82 16.45 -13.53 5.51
CA THR A 82 15.92 -13.60 4.14
C THR A 82 16.26 -12.35 3.34
N GLN A 83 17.27 -12.47 2.52
CA GLN A 83 17.42 -11.64 1.32
C GLN A 83 16.46 -12.20 0.26
N ASN A 84 15.63 -11.34 -0.32
CA ASN A 84 14.67 -11.64 -1.40
C ASN A 84 13.38 -12.37 -0.99
N GLU A 85 12.48 -11.73 -0.25
CA GLU A 85 11.12 -12.21 -0.14
C GLU A 85 10.17 -11.37 -1.01
N HIS A 86 9.52 -12.06 -1.95
CA HIS A 86 8.29 -11.58 -2.57
C HIS A 86 7.28 -11.27 -1.46
N ILE A 87 6.53 -10.18 -1.58
CA ILE A 87 5.46 -9.83 -0.63
C ILE A 87 4.32 -10.86 -0.66
N GLU A 88 4.28 -11.70 -1.70
CA GLU A 88 3.35 -12.83 -1.80
C GLU A 88 3.84 -14.00 -0.92
N ASP A 89 3.43 -14.01 0.35
CA ASP A 89 3.61 -15.15 1.25
C ASP A 89 2.60 -16.24 0.93
N GLU A 90 2.96 -17.23 0.13
CA GLU A 90 2.11 -18.39 -0.14
C GLU A 90 1.93 -19.32 1.08
N ASN A 91 2.70 -19.17 2.15
CA ASN A 91 2.75 -20.14 3.27
C ASN A 91 2.32 -19.63 4.66
N GLY A 92 1.92 -18.36 4.83
CA GLY A 92 1.34 -17.88 6.11
C GLY A 92 2.22 -17.99 7.38
N GLN A 93 3.52 -18.22 7.24
CA GLN A 93 4.46 -18.46 8.37
C GLN A 93 5.33 -17.23 8.73
N SER A 94 5.14 -16.09 8.07
CA SER A 94 5.93 -14.88 8.33
C SER A 94 5.66 -14.32 9.72
N ALA A 95 6.70 -13.75 10.36
CA ALA A 95 6.56 -13.08 11.64
C ALA A 95 5.48 -11.97 11.58
N PRO A 96 4.71 -11.75 12.64
CA PRO A 96 3.60 -10.78 12.64
C PRO A 96 3.98 -9.36 12.18
N ALA A 97 5.21 -8.89 12.51
CA ALA A 97 5.71 -7.60 12.06
C ALA A 97 5.92 -7.54 10.54
N ILE A 98 6.34 -8.66 9.93
CA ILE A 98 6.51 -8.78 8.47
C ILE A 98 5.14 -8.67 7.80
N ARG A 99 4.14 -9.44 8.29
CA ARG A 99 2.76 -9.38 7.76
C ARG A 99 2.15 -7.99 7.87
N LEU A 100 2.36 -7.30 8.99
CA LEU A 100 1.85 -5.94 9.17
C LEU A 100 2.47 -4.96 8.17
N VAL A 101 3.80 -4.96 8.03
CA VAL A 101 4.50 -4.08 7.07
C VAL A 101 4.09 -4.40 5.63
N ASN A 102 4.02 -5.68 5.25
CA ASN A 102 3.58 -6.11 3.94
C ASN A 102 2.14 -5.64 3.66
N SER A 103 1.21 -5.83 4.61
CA SER A 103 -0.17 -5.36 4.48
C SER A 103 -0.28 -3.84 4.31
N ILE A 104 0.57 -3.06 4.99
CA ILE A 104 0.63 -1.60 4.84
C ILE A 104 1.08 -1.24 3.41
N ILE A 105 2.12 -1.91 2.90
CA ILE A 105 2.66 -1.67 1.55
C ILE A 105 1.66 -2.09 0.47
N GLU A 106 1.07 -3.28 0.59
CA GLU A 106 0.03 -3.77 -0.33
C GLU A 106 -1.16 -2.84 -0.40
N ARG A 107 -1.59 -2.31 0.75
CA ARG A 107 -2.67 -1.35 0.83
C ARG A 107 -2.30 -0.03 0.17
N GLY A 108 -1.07 0.46 0.37
CA GLY A 108 -0.55 1.64 -0.30
C GLY A 108 -0.58 1.50 -1.82
N ALA A 109 -0.01 0.42 -2.35
CA ALA A 109 -0.01 0.11 -3.77
C ALA A 109 -1.44 -0.09 -4.32
N GLY A 110 -2.31 -0.80 -3.58
CA GLY A 110 -3.70 -1.05 -3.96
C GLY A 110 -4.56 0.20 -4.04
N ASN A 111 -4.28 1.22 -3.22
CA ASN A 111 -4.97 2.50 -3.22
C ASN A 111 -4.34 3.54 -4.18
N GLY A 112 -3.28 3.18 -4.91
CA GLY A 112 -2.57 4.11 -5.79
C GLY A 112 -1.88 5.23 -5.03
N SER A 113 -1.40 4.95 -3.81
CA SER A 113 -0.72 5.95 -3.00
C SER A 113 0.64 6.31 -3.59
N SER A 114 0.99 7.60 -3.62
CA SER A 114 2.34 8.04 -3.95
C SER A 114 3.33 7.84 -2.80
N ASP A 115 2.87 8.07 -1.57
CA ASP A 115 3.70 7.97 -0.38
C ASP A 115 2.92 7.34 0.79
N ILE A 116 3.62 6.59 1.64
CA ILE A 116 3.16 6.18 2.97
C ILE A 116 4.00 6.90 4.01
N HIS A 117 3.35 7.50 4.98
CA HIS A 117 3.97 8.14 6.13
C HIS A 117 3.64 7.34 7.38
N ILE A 118 4.68 6.87 8.08
CA ILE A 118 4.58 6.16 9.35
C ILE A 118 5.17 7.09 10.41
N GLU A 119 4.31 7.65 11.25
CA GLU A 119 4.62 8.79 12.11
C GLU A 119 4.41 8.44 13.59
N PRO A 120 5.50 8.35 14.37
CA PRO A 120 5.41 8.19 15.80
C PRO A 120 4.71 9.38 16.47
N GLN A 121 3.73 9.09 17.31
CA GLN A 121 3.09 10.04 18.19
C GLN A 121 3.41 9.70 19.66
N ALA A 122 2.83 10.44 20.62
CA ALA A 122 3.05 10.20 22.04
C ALA A 122 2.64 8.76 22.42
N ASP A 123 1.45 8.34 22.03
CA ASP A 123 0.80 7.12 22.51
C ASP A 123 0.56 6.08 21.40
N GLU A 124 0.83 6.43 20.14
CA GLU A 124 0.51 5.61 18.99
C GLU A 124 1.50 5.83 17.82
N LEU A 125 1.44 4.96 16.83
CA LEU A 125 2.14 5.11 15.55
C LEU A 125 1.08 5.30 14.46
N LYS A 126 1.00 6.50 13.87
CA LYS A 126 0.04 6.80 12.79
C LYS A 126 0.57 6.41 11.43
N VAL A 127 -0.26 5.74 10.64
CA VAL A 127 0.02 5.44 9.24
C VAL A 127 -0.92 6.25 8.37
N ARG A 128 -0.32 7.15 7.55
CA ARG A 128 -1.04 7.98 6.60
C ARG A 128 -0.58 7.67 5.19
N MET A 129 -1.48 7.73 4.24
CA MET A 129 -1.19 7.52 2.81
C MET A 129 -1.53 8.78 2.03
N ARG A 130 -0.66 9.14 1.09
CA ARG A 130 -0.92 10.22 0.14
C ARG A 130 -1.58 9.64 -1.09
N ILE A 131 -2.87 9.96 -1.29
CA ILE A 131 -3.67 9.52 -2.43
C ILE A 131 -4.14 10.79 -3.15
N ASP A 132 -3.87 10.88 -4.44
CA ASP A 132 -4.21 12.06 -5.27
C ASP A 132 -3.74 13.39 -4.64
N GLY A 133 -2.54 13.39 -4.05
CA GLY A 133 -1.93 14.56 -3.40
C GLY A 133 -2.40 14.83 -1.96
N VAL A 134 -3.47 14.19 -1.49
CA VAL A 134 -4.05 14.40 -0.15
C VAL A 134 -3.60 13.30 0.82
N LEU A 135 -3.24 13.69 2.05
CA LEU A 135 -2.89 12.75 3.12
C LEU A 135 -4.15 12.27 3.84
N HIS A 136 -4.34 10.95 3.85
CA HIS A 136 -5.41 10.27 4.57
C HIS A 136 -4.82 9.43 5.70
N GLU A 137 -5.40 9.51 6.90
CA GLU A 137 -5.10 8.59 7.98
C GLU A 137 -5.78 7.25 7.67
N ILE A 138 -4.99 6.18 7.64
CA ILE A 138 -5.44 4.87 7.19
C ILE A 138 -5.57 3.89 8.33
N LEU A 139 -4.62 3.94 9.24
CA LEU A 139 -4.63 3.09 10.43
C LEU A 139 -3.74 3.67 11.52
N THR A 140 -4.02 3.24 12.74
CA THR A 140 -3.22 3.53 13.93
C THR A 140 -2.67 2.22 14.48
N VAL A 141 -1.38 2.19 14.77
CA VAL A 141 -0.68 1.04 15.34
C VAL A 141 -0.32 1.36 16.79
N PRO A 142 -0.55 0.44 17.74
CA PRO A 142 -0.16 0.62 19.13
C PRO A 142 1.31 0.96 19.30
N LYS A 143 1.62 1.86 20.23
CA LYS A 143 2.99 2.34 20.50
C LYS A 143 4.00 1.22 20.74
N GLN A 144 3.56 0.16 21.39
CA GLN A 144 4.38 -1.00 21.73
C GLN A 144 4.97 -1.69 20.48
N LEU A 145 4.28 -1.63 19.36
CA LEU A 145 4.66 -2.27 18.10
C LEU A 145 5.58 -1.38 17.23
N GLN A 146 5.77 -0.11 17.62
CA GLN A 146 6.53 0.87 16.84
C GLN A 146 7.93 0.38 16.48
N SER A 147 8.68 -0.12 17.45
CA SER A 147 10.07 -0.57 17.22
C SER A 147 10.13 -1.74 16.24
N SER A 148 9.22 -2.69 16.35
CA SER A 148 9.16 -3.87 15.47
C SER A 148 8.83 -3.48 14.03
N VAL A 149 7.86 -2.58 13.83
CA VAL A 149 7.48 -2.07 12.50
C VAL A 149 8.64 -1.31 11.85
N ILE A 150 9.28 -0.38 12.58
CA ILE A 150 10.38 0.42 12.05
C ILE A 150 11.59 -0.46 11.75
N SER A 151 11.95 -1.38 12.65
CA SER A 151 13.06 -2.32 12.43
C SER A 151 12.83 -3.20 11.20
N ARG A 152 11.60 -3.71 11.00
CA ARG A 152 11.27 -4.51 9.80
C ARG A 152 11.40 -3.69 8.52
N ILE A 153 10.95 -2.44 8.52
CA ILE A 153 11.12 -1.55 7.35
C ILE A 153 12.59 -1.31 7.06
N LYS A 154 13.41 -1.03 8.09
CA LYS A 154 14.85 -0.85 7.92
C LYS A 154 15.54 -2.08 7.34
N ILE A 155 15.20 -3.27 7.84
CA ILE A 155 15.73 -4.54 7.31
C ILE A 155 15.35 -4.70 5.82
N MET A 156 14.10 -4.43 5.48
CA MET A 156 13.60 -4.57 4.11
C MET A 156 14.38 -3.72 3.09
N VAL A 157 14.95 -2.59 3.52
CA VAL A 157 15.65 -1.62 2.64
C VAL A 157 17.14 -1.50 2.97
N ASP A 158 17.70 -2.47 3.70
CA ASP A 158 19.11 -2.58 4.05
C ASP A 158 19.67 -1.35 4.81
N MET A 159 18.87 -0.84 5.78
CA MET A 159 19.28 0.22 6.70
C MET A 159 19.80 -0.35 8.03
N ASP A 160 20.67 0.41 8.69
CA ASP A 160 21.15 0.08 10.04
C ASP A 160 20.02 0.19 11.07
N ILE A 161 19.63 -0.94 11.67
CA ILE A 161 18.57 -1.03 12.69
C ILE A 161 19.00 -0.51 14.07
N SER A 162 20.32 -0.47 14.34
CA SER A 162 20.87 -0.01 15.61
C SER A 162 21.00 1.52 15.67
N GLU A 163 21.23 2.17 14.54
CA GLU A 163 21.31 3.63 14.47
C GLU A 163 19.90 4.24 14.33
N ARG A 164 19.51 5.11 15.27
CA ARG A 164 18.20 5.74 15.38
C ARG A 164 18.26 7.26 15.53
N ARG A 165 19.45 7.84 15.50
CA ARG A 165 19.68 9.25 15.81
C ARG A 165 19.96 10.09 14.58
N ILE A 166 20.27 9.46 13.44
CA ILE A 166 20.54 10.13 12.18
C ILE A 166 19.55 9.65 11.11
N PRO A 167 19.22 10.50 10.12
CA PRO A 167 18.44 10.09 8.96
C PRO A 167 19.14 8.99 8.16
N GLN A 168 18.35 8.08 7.59
CA GLN A 168 18.82 7.04 6.69
C GLN A 168 17.90 6.95 5.48
N ASP A 169 18.47 6.58 4.33
CA ASP A 169 17.76 6.34 3.09
C ASP A 169 18.08 4.95 2.55
N GLY A 170 17.07 4.26 2.04
CA GLY A 170 17.21 2.94 1.47
C GLY A 170 16.23 2.69 0.33
N ARG A 171 16.41 1.56 -0.36
CA ARG A 171 15.57 1.18 -1.50
C ARG A 171 15.25 -0.31 -1.45
N ALA A 172 14.05 -0.67 -1.90
CA ALA A 172 13.67 -2.06 -2.11
C ALA A 172 12.84 -2.19 -3.37
N ASN A 173 12.99 -3.31 -4.07
CA ASN A 173 12.08 -3.69 -5.15
C ASN A 173 11.06 -4.65 -4.57
N VAL A 174 9.78 -4.35 -4.77
CA VAL A 174 8.69 -5.19 -4.28
C VAL A 174 7.70 -5.48 -5.39
N LYS A 175 7.12 -6.66 -5.36
CA LYS A 175 6.05 -7.03 -6.29
C LYS A 175 4.73 -7.08 -5.53
N VAL A 176 3.77 -6.25 -5.94
CA VAL A 176 2.45 -6.17 -5.33
C VAL A 176 1.40 -6.37 -6.40
N ARG A 177 0.55 -7.40 -6.25
CA ARG A 177 -0.54 -7.72 -7.19
C ARG A 177 -0.07 -7.82 -8.65
N GLY A 178 1.10 -8.41 -8.87
CA GLY A 178 1.69 -8.60 -10.20
C GLY A 178 2.36 -7.37 -10.82
N LYS A 179 2.40 -6.23 -10.11
CA LYS A 179 3.12 -5.02 -10.52
C LYS A 179 4.42 -4.86 -9.73
N ASP A 180 5.47 -4.43 -10.41
CA ASP A 180 6.77 -4.16 -9.80
C ASP A 180 6.86 -2.68 -9.37
N TYR A 181 7.24 -2.47 -8.10
CA TYR A 181 7.47 -1.15 -7.52
C TYR A 181 8.90 -1.01 -7.04
N ASP A 182 9.52 0.14 -7.31
CA ASP A 182 10.74 0.60 -6.64
C ASP A 182 10.29 1.45 -5.43
N LEU A 183 10.56 0.96 -4.22
CA LEU A 183 10.30 1.70 -2.99
C LEU A 183 11.53 2.51 -2.60
N ARG A 184 11.33 3.81 -2.41
CA ARG A 184 12.33 4.67 -1.77
C ARG A 184 11.86 4.98 -0.37
N VAL A 185 12.69 4.64 0.59
CA VAL A 185 12.37 4.76 2.01
C VAL A 185 13.38 5.69 2.67
N SER A 186 12.85 6.65 3.45
CA SER A 186 13.67 7.54 4.27
C SER A 186 13.21 7.45 5.71
N THR A 187 14.16 7.41 6.65
CA THR A 187 13.89 7.51 8.08
C THR A 187 14.40 8.83 8.62
N LEU A 188 13.67 9.43 9.54
CA LEU A 188 14.02 10.68 10.19
C LEU A 188 13.76 10.59 11.70
N PRO A 189 14.76 10.86 12.56
CA PRO A 189 14.57 10.95 13.99
C PRO A 189 13.57 12.05 14.36
N THR A 190 12.64 11.73 15.26
CA THR A 190 11.65 12.68 15.80
C THR A 190 11.57 12.55 17.32
N LYS A 191 10.82 13.44 17.96
CA LYS A 191 10.66 13.44 19.43
C LYS A 191 10.11 12.10 19.98
N TYR A 192 9.28 11.41 19.22
CA TYR A 192 8.59 10.18 19.67
C TYR A 192 9.14 8.90 19.05
N GLY A 193 10.23 8.99 18.30
CA GLY A 193 10.90 7.90 17.59
C GLY A 193 11.18 8.25 16.14
N GLU A 194 11.58 7.28 15.33
CA GLU A 194 11.87 7.50 13.91
C GLU A 194 10.58 7.54 13.08
N LYS A 195 10.41 8.64 12.32
CA LYS A 195 9.41 8.73 11.26
C LYS A 195 9.94 8.02 10.02
N VAL A 196 9.07 7.29 9.32
CA VAL A 196 9.39 6.64 8.05
C VAL A 196 8.50 7.20 6.94
N VAL A 197 9.09 7.45 5.79
CA VAL A 197 8.38 7.78 4.55
C VAL A 197 8.75 6.77 3.48
N ILE A 198 7.76 6.12 2.89
CA ILE A 198 7.93 5.16 1.80
C ILE A 198 7.30 5.78 0.56
N ARG A 199 8.07 6.01 -0.49
CA ARG A 199 7.60 6.47 -1.80
C ARG A 199 7.51 5.32 -2.76
N PHE A 200 6.40 5.24 -3.48
CA PHE A 200 6.17 4.27 -4.53
C PHE A 200 6.57 4.83 -5.89
N LEU A 201 7.40 4.08 -6.62
CA LEU A 201 7.73 4.33 -8.01
C LEU A 201 7.32 3.08 -8.82
N GLU A 202 6.18 3.13 -9.48
CA GLU A 202 5.72 2.02 -10.32
C GLU A 202 6.65 1.89 -11.52
N LYS A 203 7.22 0.69 -11.70
CA LYS A 203 8.00 0.34 -12.89
C LYS A 203 7.05 -0.07 -14.00
N SER A 204 6.41 0.90 -14.64
CA SER A 204 5.52 0.63 -15.78
C SER A 204 6.28 0.77 -17.08
N GLU A 205 6.37 -0.31 -17.86
CA GLU A 205 6.93 -0.26 -19.21
C GLU A 205 6.14 0.69 -20.12
N THR A 206 4.85 0.86 -19.86
CA THR A 206 3.96 1.79 -20.59
C THR A 206 4.37 3.25 -20.43
N LEU A 207 4.92 3.64 -19.24
CA LEU A 207 5.43 4.99 -19.01
C LEU A 207 6.78 5.25 -19.69
N LEU A 208 7.46 4.21 -20.16
CA LEU A 208 8.72 4.32 -20.89
C LEU A 208 8.50 4.51 -22.39
N SER A 209 7.28 4.34 -22.89
CA SER A 209 6.95 4.63 -24.28
C SER A 209 6.57 6.11 -24.47
N ARG A 210 6.88 6.65 -25.63
CA ARG A 210 6.54 8.04 -25.96
C ARG A 210 5.03 8.29 -25.99
N GLU A 211 4.27 7.31 -26.41
CA GLU A 211 2.81 7.29 -26.40
C GLU A 211 2.27 7.27 -24.98
N GLY A 212 2.91 6.48 -24.09
CA GLY A 212 2.53 6.34 -22.70
C GLY A 212 2.66 7.62 -21.87
N ILE A 213 3.61 8.50 -22.23
CA ILE A 213 3.76 9.83 -21.60
C ILE A 213 2.85 10.90 -22.22
N GLY A 214 1.98 10.51 -23.17
CA GLY A 214 0.97 11.42 -23.75
C GLY A 214 1.44 12.25 -24.95
N LEU A 215 2.62 11.95 -25.52
CA LEU A 215 3.05 12.56 -26.76
C LEU A 215 2.28 11.94 -27.93
N THR A 216 1.42 12.71 -28.57
CA THR A 216 0.58 12.22 -29.69
C THR A 216 0.61 13.17 -30.88
N GLY A 217 0.42 12.62 -32.08
CA GLY A 217 0.25 13.35 -33.32
C GLY A 217 1.33 14.42 -33.56
N LYS A 218 0.92 15.65 -33.74
CA LYS A 218 1.80 16.78 -34.10
C LYS A 218 2.95 17.02 -33.11
N HIS A 219 2.73 16.75 -31.81
CA HIS A 219 3.78 16.89 -30.79
C HIS A 219 4.83 15.79 -30.91
N MET A 220 4.42 14.57 -31.29
CA MET A 220 5.34 13.47 -31.57
C MET A 220 6.24 13.82 -32.76
N ASP A 221 5.66 14.32 -33.87
CA ASP A 221 6.42 14.72 -35.06
C ASP A 221 7.41 15.85 -34.78
N GLN A 222 7.05 16.79 -33.88
CA GLN A 222 7.93 17.86 -33.45
C GLN A 222 9.10 17.32 -32.62
N TYR A 223 8.81 16.45 -31.68
CA TYR A 223 9.81 15.80 -30.82
C TYR A 223 10.80 14.97 -31.64
N ASP A 224 10.31 14.17 -32.58
CA ASP A 224 11.15 13.37 -33.46
C ASP A 224 12.08 14.23 -34.32
N ARG A 225 11.59 15.37 -34.84
CA ARG A 225 12.44 16.34 -35.56
C ARG A 225 13.54 16.94 -34.68
N LEU A 226 13.27 17.21 -33.40
CA LEU A 226 14.27 17.69 -32.45
C LEU A 226 15.34 16.66 -32.17
N LEU A 227 14.96 15.38 -32.01
CA LEU A 227 15.90 14.28 -31.79
C LEU A 227 16.81 13.98 -32.96
N HIS A 228 16.39 14.27 -34.19
CA HIS A 228 17.19 14.04 -35.40
C HIS A 228 18.26 15.12 -35.66
N ASN A 229 18.32 16.19 -34.85
CA ASN A 229 19.40 17.14 -34.94
C ASN A 229 20.72 16.52 -34.44
N SER A 230 21.78 16.70 -35.19
CA SER A 230 23.09 16.11 -34.89
C SER A 230 23.78 16.74 -33.68
N ASN A 231 23.38 17.93 -33.25
CA ASN A 231 23.97 18.70 -32.17
C ASN A 231 22.94 19.64 -31.55
N GLY A 232 23.12 19.95 -30.28
CA GLY A 232 22.24 20.83 -29.51
C GLY A 232 21.98 20.27 -28.12
N VAL A 233 21.19 20.99 -27.33
CA VAL A 233 20.74 20.59 -25.99
C VAL A 233 19.21 20.68 -25.95
N ILE A 234 18.57 19.62 -25.49
CA ILE A 234 17.13 19.59 -25.23
C ILE A 234 16.94 19.67 -23.72
N LEU A 235 16.27 20.72 -23.26
CA LEU A 235 15.96 20.91 -21.84
C LEU A 235 14.49 20.55 -21.60
N LEU A 236 14.24 19.63 -20.66
CA LEU A 236 12.92 19.29 -20.16
C LEU A 236 12.74 20.00 -18.81
N CYS A 237 11.76 20.91 -18.74
CA CYS A 237 11.42 21.64 -17.54
C CYS A 237 10.01 21.22 -17.08
N GLY A 238 9.85 21.05 -15.77
CA GLY A 238 8.58 20.68 -15.15
C GLY A 238 8.47 21.24 -13.74
N PRO A 239 7.27 21.18 -13.13
CA PRO A 239 7.07 21.59 -11.73
C PRO A 239 7.84 20.71 -10.75
#